data_717e2c13a9a8db141ff7a63f27b29104
#
_entry.id   717e2c13a9a8db141ff7a63f27b29104
#
_cell.length_a   1.000
_cell.length_b   1.000
_cell.length_c   1.000
_cell.angle_alpha   90.00
_cell.angle_beta   90.00
_cell.angle_gamma   90.00
#
_symmetry.space_group_name_H-M   'P 1'
#
loop_
_entity.id
_entity.type
_entity.pdbx_description
1 polymer ?
#
loop_
_entity_poly.entity_id
_entity_poly.type
_entity_poly.pdbx_seq_one_letter_code
_entity_poly.pdbx_strand_id
1 'polypeptide(L)'
;FNLVVPEGALYGLIGPNGAGKTTVFNVVSGVLHPSAGAVKLFGDDIAGLSPDRIAHRGIARTFQNIRLFRNLTVLDNVLVGLHVRREANLAEALLALPRHRAEEARMASTATQLLRDVGLEDFSSYRASALPYGQQRRLEIARALATGPRVLLLDEPAAGMNPAETEDLM
;
A
#
# COMPACT_ATOMS: atom_id res chain seq x y z
N PHE A 1 20.82 10.21 -11.40
CA PHE A 1 19.49 10.71 -11.02
C PHE A 1 19.51 11.11 -9.55
N ASN A 2 19.15 12.34 -9.24
CA ASN A 2 19.03 12.84 -7.86
C ASN A 2 17.61 13.36 -7.68
N LEU A 3 16.96 12.97 -6.60
CA LEU A 3 15.61 13.41 -6.24
C LEU A 3 15.53 13.57 -4.72
N VAL A 4 14.98 14.69 -4.28
CA VAL A 4 14.62 14.92 -2.88
C VAL A 4 13.12 15.18 -2.83
N VAL A 5 12.42 14.39 -2.02
CA VAL A 5 10.97 14.54 -1.81
C VAL A 5 10.78 15.05 -0.38
N PRO A 6 10.32 16.30 -0.18
CA PRO A 6 10.00 16.82 1.14
C PRO A 6 8.83 16.08 1.78
N GLU A 7 8.77 16.08 3.11
CA GLU A 7 7.63 15.52 3.84
C GLU A 7 6.34 16.27 3.49
N GLY A 8 5.24 15.53 3.32
CA GLY A 8 3.93 16.09 2.94
C GLY A 8 3.81 16.52 1.47
N ALA A 9 4.85 16.32 0.66
CA ALA A 9 4.80 16.69 -0.75
C ALA A 9 4.26 15.57 -1.63
N LEU A 10 3.50 15.92 -2.66
CA LEU A 10 3.12 15.06 -3.77
C LEU A 10 4.10 15.28 -4.94
N TYR A 11 4.72 14.20 -5.42
CA TYR A 11 5.64 14.24 -6.54
C TYR A 11 5.19 13.32 -7.67
N GLY A 12 5.13 13.87 -8.89
CA GLY A 12 4.91 13.12 -10.12
C GLY A 12 6.22 12.80 -10.84
N LEU A 13 6.51 11.51 -11.04
CA LEU A 13 7.63 11.07 -11.88
C LEU A 13 7.13 10.84 -13.31
N ILE A 14 7.41 11.79 -14.20
CA ILE A 14 6.92 11.81 -15.58
C ILE A 14 8.07 11.51 -16.55
N GLY A 15 7.78 10.77 -17.60
CA GLY A 15 8.75 10.49 -18.67
C GLY A 15 8.23 9.42 -19.62
N PRO A 16 8.85 9.28 -20.82
CA PRO A 16 8.46 8.27 -21.80
C PRO A 16 8.66 6.84 -21.28
N ASN A 17 8.11 5.86 -22.00
CA ASN A 17 8.37 4.46 -21.70
C ASN A 17 9.87 4.18 -21.86
N GLY A 18 10.44 3.41 -20.91
CA GLY A 18 11.88 3.13 -20.87
C GLY A 18 12.73 4.22 -20.17
N ALA A 19 12.16 5.34 -19.73
CA ALA A 19 12.91 6.40 -19.02
C ALA A 19 13.40 5.98 -17.60
N GLY A 20 13.13 4.75 -17.17
CA GLY A 20 13.60 4.27 -15.87
C GLY A 20 12.67 4.54 -14.68
N LYS A 21 11.44 5.03 -14.90
CA LYS A 21 10.48 5.31 -13.82
C LYS A 21 10.27 4.09 -12.90
N THR A 22 9.95 2.95 -13.48
CA THR A 22 9.76 1.69 -12.74
C THR A 22 11.07 1.23 -12.08
N THR A 23 12.23 1.52 -12.68
CA THR A 23 13.53 1.21 -12.08
C THR A 23 13.74 2.00 -10.78
N VAL A 24 13.39 3.30 -10.77
CA VAL A 24 13.43 4.13 -9.55
C VAL A 24 12.52 3.53 -8.48
N PHE A 25 11.28 3.22 -8.82
CA PHE A 25 10.35 2.56 -7.88
C PHE A 25 10.89 1.22 -7.36
N ASN A 26 11.50 0.40 -8.24
CA ASN A 26 12.09 -0.87 -7.86
C ASN A 26 13.27 -0.70 -6.89
N VAL A 27 14.10 0.32 -7.10
CA VAL A 27 15.23 0.61 -6.22
C VAL A 27 14.73 1.11 -4.86
N VAL A 28 13.79 2.08 -4.84
CA VAL A 28 13.26 2.65 -3.59
C VAL A 28 12.49 1.61 -2.78
N SER A 29 11.81 0.65 -3.44
CA SER A 29 11.07 -0.43 -2.77
C SER A 29 11.90 -1.71 -2.49
N GLY A 30 13.22 -1.70 -2.78
CA GLY A 30 14.14 -2.81 -2.49
C GLY A 30 13.99 -4.03 -3.43
N VAL A 31 13.23 -3.90 -4.51
CA VAL A 31 13.11 -4.95 -5.54
C VAL A 31 14.39 -5.04 -6.37
N LEU A 32 15.08 -3.91 -6.55
CA LEU A 32 16.38 -3.82 -7.21
C LEU A 32 17.39 -3.16 -6.29
N HIS A 33 18.62 -3.66 -6.28
CA HIS A 33 19.74 -3.01 -5.60
C HIS A 33 20.34 -1.94 -6.52
N PRO A 34 20.63 -0.72 -5.99
CA PRO A 34 21.33 0.29 -6.78
C PRO A 34 22.78 -0.15 -7.02
N SER A 35 23.29 0.06 -8.24
CA SER A 35 24.71 -0.22 -8.57
C SER A 35 25.66 0.77 -7.92
N ALA A 36 25.17 2.00 -7.65
CA ALA A 36 25.90 3.06 -6.97
C ALA A 36 24.92 4.10 -6.44
N GLY A 37 25.37 4.95 -5.53
CA GLY A 37 24.55 5.98 -4.89
C GLY A 37 23.91 5.51 -3.58
N ALA A 38 22.99 6.32 -3.06
CA ALA A 38 22.30 6.05 -1.81
C ALA A 38 20.79 6.32 -1.94
N VAL A 39 19.98 5.59 -1.18
CA VAL A 39 18.55 5.87 -1.02
C VAL A 39 18.30 6.14 0.44
N LYS A 40 17.86 7.34 0.78
CA LYS A 40 17.65 7.76 2.16
C LYS A 40 16.17 7.97 2.46
N LEU A 41 15.70 7.44 3.56
CA LEU A 41 14.36 7.67 4.12
C LEU A 41 14.53 8.38 5.46
N PHE A 42 14.13 9.66 5.55
CA PHE A 42 14.29 10.52 6.74
C PHE A 42 15.72 10.52 7.32
N GLY A 43 16.73 10.49 6.44
CA GLY A 43 18.14 10.48 6.82
C GLY A 43 18.79 9.10 6.90
N ASP A 44 18.01 8.04 7.12
CA ASP A 44 18.49 6.66 7.19
C ASP A 44 18.72 6.09 5.79
N ASP A 45 19.87 5.46 5.57
CA ASP A 45 20.14 4.74 4.32
C ASP A 45 19.33 3.43 4.30
N ILE A 46 18.55 3.28 3.23
CA ILE A 46 17.73 2.09 2.97
C ILE A 46 18.19 1.32 1.73
N ALA A 47 19.28 1.75 1.10
CA ALA A 47 19.81 1.08 -0.09
C ALA A 47 20.18 -0.36 0.24
N GLY A 48 19.75 -1.31 -0.61
CA GLY A 48 20.06 -2.73 -0.43
C GLY A 48 19.28 -3.45 0.67
N LEU A 49 18.34 -2.78 1.33
CA LEU A 49 17.42 -3.48 2.23
C LEU A 49 16.40 -4.30 1.42
N SER A 50 15.95 -5.42 2.00
CA SER A 50 14.88 -6.23 1.42
C SER A 50 13.53 -5.50 1.44
N PRO A 51 12.58 -5.83 0.53
CA PRO A 51 11.29 -5.16 0.43
C PRO A 51 10.48 -5.19 1.74
N ASP A 52 10.54 -6.29 2.48
CA ASP A 52 9.89 -6.43 3.78
C ASP A 52 10.45 -5.42 4.81
N ARG A 53 11.78 -5.26 4.89
CA ARG A 53 12.42 -4.27 5.76
C ARG A 53 12.07 -2.84 5.38
N ILE A 54 11.97 -2.56 4.08
CA ILE A 54 11.56 -1.25 3.57
C ILE A 54 10.10 -0.97 3.90
N ALA A 55 9.22 -1.96 3.77
CA ALA A 55 7.82 -1.83 4.16
C ALA A 55 7.66 -1.53 5.66
N HIS A 56 8.42 -2.22 6.52
CA HIS A 56 8.44 -1.95 7.97
C HIS A 56 8.97 -0.55 8.31
N ARG A 57 9.81 0.04 7.47
CA ARG A 57 10.28 1.43 7.62
C ARG A 57 9.27 2.47 7.12
N GLY A 58 8.16 2.03 6.55
CA GLY A 58 7.04 2.87 6.18
C GLY A 58 7.01 3.28 4.72
N ILE A 59 7.56 2.50 3.80
CA ILE A 59 7.32 2.65 2.36
C ILE A 59 6.33 1.61 1.91
N ALA A 60 5.17 2.03 1.39
CA ALA A 60 4.25 1.15 0.68
C ALA A 60 4.28 1.43 -0.82
N ARG A 61 3.98 0.42 -1.63
CA ARG A 61 3.92 0.52 -3.09
C ARG A 61 2.72 -0.22 -3.63
N THR A 62 2.01 0.39 -4.55
CA THR A 62 1.12 -0.32 -5.48
C THR A 62 1.91 -0.78 -6.69
N PHE A 63 1.40 -1.78 -7.42
CA PHE A 63 2.06 -2.30 -8.61
C PHE A 63 1.22 -1.98 -9.85
N GLN A 64 1.86 -1.94 -11.02
CA GLN A 64 1.17 -1.75 -12.30
C GLN A 64 0.04 -2.78 -12.50
N ASN A 65 0.32 -4.06 -12.19
CA ASN A 65 -0.70 -5.10 -12.16
C ASN A 65 -1.28 -5.21 -10.74
N ILE A 66 -2.59 -5.13 -10.62
CA ILE A 66 -3.30 -5.22 -9.35
C ILE A 66 -2.99 -6.53 -8.63
N ARG A 67 -2.48 -6.42 -7.40
CA ARG A 67 -2.11 -7.56 -6.55
C ARG A 67 -3.02 -7.63 -5.32
N LEU A 68 -4.24 -8.09 -5.52
CA LEU A 68 -5.21 -8.33 -4.44
C LEU A 68 -5.30 -9.82 -4.10
N PHE A 69 -5.69 -10.10 -2.87
CA PHE A 69 -6.13 -11.42 -2.45
C PHE A 69 -7.55 -11.66 -2.98
N ARG A 70 -7.65 -12.14 -4.22
CA ARG A 70 -8.89 -12.19 -5.02
C ARG A 70 -10.03 -12.96 -4.37
N ASN A 71 -9.71 -13.97 -3.56
CA ASN A 71 -10.68 -14.83 -2.87
C ASN A 71 -11.12 -14.29 -1.49
N LEU A 72 -10.40 -13.31 -0.96
CA LEU A 72 -10.77 -12.62 0.27
C LEU A 72 -11.79 -11.52 -0.01
N THR A 73 -12.50 -11.12 1.03
CA THR A 73 -13.40 -9.96 0.94
C THR A 73 -12.61 -8.65 0.77
N VAL A 74 -13.32 -7.61 0.39
CA VAL A 74 -12.79 -6.24 0.32
C VAL A 74 -12.25 -5.82 1.70
N LEU A 75 -13.01 -6.06 2.76
CA LEU A 75 -12.59 -5.77 4.14
C LEU A 75 -11.35 -6.57 4.54
N ASP A 76 -11.32 -7.89 4.26
CA ASP A 76 -10.18 -8.73 4.62
C ASP A 76 -8.89 -8.31 3.91
N ASN A 77 -8.97 -7.84 2.66
CA ASN A 77 -7.81 -7.28 1.95
C ASN A 77 -7.19 -6.10 2.69
N VAL A 78 -8.00 -5.20 3.25
CA VAL A 78 -7.51 -4.07 4.04
C VAL A 78 -6.97 -4.52 5.39
N LEU A 79 -7.66 -5.46 6.06
CA LEU A 79 -7.21 -6.03 7.33
C LEU A 79 -5.83 -6.68 7.21
N VAL A 80 -5.54 -7.40 6.10
CA VAL A 80 -4.19 -7.93 5.84
C VAL A 80 -3.14 -6.82 5.84
N GLY A 81 -3.44 -5.64 5.29
CA GLY A 81 -2.53 -4.48 5.33
C GLY A 81 -2.24 -4.01 6.75
N LEU A 82 -3.26 -3.97 7.61
CA LEU A 82 -3.12 -3.57 9.02
C LEU A 82 -2.26 -4.56 9.82
N HIS A 83 -2.28 -5.86 9.46
CA HIS A 83 -1.47 -6.87 10.14
C HIS A 83 0.03 -6.76 9.90
N VAL A 84 0.50 -6.09 8.85
CA VAL A 84 1.94 -5.93 8.54
C VAL A 84 2.71 -5.26 9.68
N ARG A 85 2.06 -4.39 10.46
CA ARG A 85 2.67 -3.69 11.60
C ARG A 85 2.56 -4.43 12.93
N ARG A 86 1.82 -5.53 12.94
CA ARG A 86 1.59 -6.30 14.15
C ARG A 86 2.78 -7.23 14.39
N GLU A 87 3.51 -7.02 15.47
CA GLU A 87 4.35 -8.06 16.05
C GLU A 87 3.42 -9.09 16.69
N ALA A 88 2.98 -10.07 15.88
CA ALA A 88 2.02 -11.07 16.31
C ALA A 88 2.62 -11.93 17.42
N ASN A 89 2.15 -11.72 18.64
CA ASN A 89 2.42 -12.62 19.75
C ASN A 89 1.41 -13.77 19.67
N LEU A 90 1.82 -14.88 19.03
CA LEU A 90 1.00 -16.09 18.87
C LEU A 90 0.37 -16.58 20.19
N ALA A 91 1.06 -16.34 21.31
CA ALA A 91 0.55 -16.69 22.64
C ALA A 91 -0.66 -15.84 23.06
N GLU A 92 -0.70 -14.55 22.70
CA GLU A 92 -1.83 -13.66 22.99
C GLU A 92 -3.05 -13.96 22.11
N ALA A 93 -2.81 -14.39 20.86
CA ALA A 93 -3.87 -14.81 19.94
C ALA A 93 -4.56 -16.09 20.42
N LEU A 94 -3.80 -17.09 20.94
CA LEU A 94 -4.31 -18.35 21.45
C LEU A 94 -5.15 -18.19 22.73
N LEU A 95 -4.84 -17.18 23.56
CA LEU A 95 -5.51 -16.96 24.85
C LEU A 95 -6.75 -16.06 24.76
N ALA A 96 -7.08 -15.54 23.55
CA ALA A 96 -8.24 -14.65 23.27
C ALA A 96 -8.42 -13.55 24.34
N LEU A 97 -7.33 -12.96 24.80
CA LEU A 97 -7.32 -11.97 25.87
C LEU A 97 -8.18 -10.75 25.51
N PRO A 98 -8.78 -10.04 26.49
CA PRO A 98 -9.59 -8.85 26.23
C PRO A 98 -8.86 -7.79 25.40
N ARG A 99 -7.53 -7.69 25.51
CA ARG A 99 -6.67 -6.85 24.68
C ARG A 99 -6.74 -7.21 23.20
N HIS A 100 -6.74 -8.47 22.86
CA HIS A 100 -6.80 -8.97 21.48
C HIS A 100 -8.12 -8.56 20.82
N ARG A 101 -9.26 -8.76 21.52
CA ARG A 101 -10.58 -8.35 21.02
C ARG A 101 -10.69 -6.83 20.80
N ALA A 102 -10.13 -6.03 21.72
CA ALA A 102 -10.13 -4.58 21.56
C ALA A 102 -9.28 -4.13 20.37
N GLU A 103 -8.15 -4.80 20.12
CA GLU A 103 -7.30 -4.54 18.97
C GLU A 103 -7.98 -4.93 17.65
N GLU A 104 -8.59 -6.11 17.58
CA GLU A 104 -9.37 -6.54 16.41
C GLU A 104 -10.51 -5.56 16.08
N ALA A 105 -11.22 -5.08 17.10
CA ALA A 105 -12.27 -4.08 16.91
C ALA A 105 -11.71 -2.76 16.37
N ARG A 106 -10.55 -2.31 16.86
CA ARG A 106 -9.86 -1.12 16.33
C ARG A 106 -9.43 -1.31 14.88
N MET A 107 -8.85 -2.48 14.56
CA MET A 107 -8.44 -2.78 13.18
C MET A 107 -9.65 -2.81 12.24
N ALA A 108 -10.75 -3.44 12.64
CA ALA A 108 -11.98 -3.46 11.86
C ALA A 108 -12.53 -2.03 11.63
N SER A 109 -12.54 -1.19 12.67
CA SER A 109 -12.94 0.21 12.56
C SER A 109 -12.03 1.00 11.61
N THR A 110 -10.70 0.83 11.72
CA THR A 110 -9.73 1.48 10.83
C THR A 110 -9.89 1.01 9.39
N ALA A 111 -10.09 -0.30 9.18
CA ALA A 111 -10.31 -0.85 7.85
C ALA A 111 -11.59 -0.30 7.22
N THR A 112 -12.69 -0.22 7.97
CA THR A 112 -13.95 0.38 7.51
C THR A 112 -13.77 1.85 7.14
N GLN A 113 -13.02 2.62 7.95
CA GLN A 113 -12.74 4.01 7.63
C GLN A 113 -11.93 4.15 6.33
N LEU A 114 -10.87 3.35 6.14
CA LEU A 114 -10.10 3.34 4.89
C LEU A 114 -10.95 2.97 3.68
N LEU A 115 -11.88 2.02 3.83
CA LEU A 115 -12.82 1.68 2.76
C LEU A 115 -13.78 2.82 2.45
N ARG A 116 -14.22 3.56 3.44
CA ARG A 116 -15.04 4.76 3.27
C ARG A 116 -14.28 5.85 2.53
N ASP A 117 -13.02 6.08 2.89
CA ASP A 117 -12.17 7.10 2.27
C ASP A 117 -11.93 6.85 0.77
N VAL A 118 -11.97 5.56 0.34
CA VAL A 118 -11.84 5.19 -1.08
C VAL A 118 -13.19 4.83 -1.75
N GLY A 119 -14.33 5.05 -1.07
CA GLY A 119 -15.67 4.81 -1.61
C GLY A 119 -16.02 3.33 -1.82
N LEU A 120 -15.52 2.43 -0.96
CA LEU A 120 -15.73 0.98 -1.04
C LEU A 120 -16.43 0.39 0.19
N GLU A 121 -16.98 1.20 1.09
CA GLU A 121 -17.62 0.74 2.33
C GLU A 121 -18.77 -0.24 2.04
N ASP A 122 -19.62 0.07 1.08
CA ASP A 122 -20.79 -0.74 0.69
C ASP A 122 -20.41 -2.10 0.09
N PHE A 123 -19.17 -2.24 -0.36
CA PHE A 123 -18.64 -3.46 -0.97
C PHE A 123 -17.81 -4.30 0.01
N SER A 124 -17.76 -3.93 1.29
CA SER A 124 -16.88 -4.53 2.32
C SER A 124 -16.95 -6.05 2.40
N SER A 125 -18.14 -6.64 2.25
CA SER A 125 -18.38 -8.08 2.27
C SER A 125 -18.20 -8.79 0.91
N TYR A 126 -18.01 -8.04 -0.18
CA TYR A 126 -17.86 -8.61 -1.51
C TYR A 126 -16.46 -9.21 -1.67
N ARG A 127 -16.33 -10.25 -2.50
CA ARG A 127 -15.01 -10.75 -2.89
C ARG A 127 -14.28 -9.71 -3.73
N ALA A 128 -12.99 -9.51 -3.49
CA ALA A 128 -12.19 -8.57 -4.26
C ALA A 128 -12.22 -8.86 -5.77
N SER A 129 -12.33 -10.13 -6.17
CA SER A 129 -12.47 -10.54 -7.57
C SER A 129 -13.78 -10.13 -8.24
N ALA A 130 -14.82 -9.81 -7.47
CA ALA A 130 -16.13 -9.40 -7.99
C ALA A 130 -16.20 -7.88 -8.30
N LEU A 131 -15.23 -7.11 -7.85
CA LEU A 131 -15.18 -5.67 -8.08
C LEU A 131 -14.79 -5.36 -9.54
N PRO A 132 -15.36 -4.30 -10.14
CA PRO A 132 -14.83 -3.67 -11.35
C PRO A 132 -13.37 -3.24 -11.21
N TYR A 133 -12.64 -3.09 -12.31
CA TYR A 133 -11.21 -2.81 -12.32
C TYR A 133 -10.84 -1.54 -11.51
N GLY A 134 -11.54 -0.44 -11.70
CA GLY A 134 -11.32 0.81 -10.98
C GLY A 134 -11.49 0.65 -9.47
N GLN A 135 -12.52 -0.10 -9.04
CA GLN A 135 -12.72 -0.41 -7.62
C GLN A 135 -11.64 -1.35 -7.05
N GLN A 136 -11.15 -2.31 -7.84
CA GLN A 136 -10.01 -3.14 -7.44
C GLN A 136 -8.75 -2.27 -7.21
N ARG A 137 -8.53 -1.25 -8.05
CA ARG A 137 -7.41 -0.32 -7.91
C ARG A 137 -7.53 0.51 -6.64
N ARG A 138 -8.73 1.04 -6.34
CA ARG A 138 -8.99 1.75 -5.07
C ARG A 138 -8.76 0.84 -3.86
N LEU A 139 -9.16 -0.42 -3.92
CA LEU A 139 -8.92 -1.39 -2.87
C LEU A 139 -7.42 -1.67 -2.67
N GLU A 140 -6.63 -1.74 -3.73
CA GLU A 140 -5.18 -1.90 -3.65
C GLU A 140 -4.53 -0.71 -2.93
N ILE A 141 -4.99 0.52 -3.22
CA ILE A 141 -4.54 1.73 -2.54
C ILE A 141 -4.95 1.71 -1.06
N ALA A 142 -6.20 1.38 -0.75
CA ALA A 142 -6.66 1.26 0.64
C ALA A 142 -5.83 0.25 1.44
N ARG A 143 -5.50 -0.90 0.85
CA ARG A 143 -4.63 -1.90 1.48
C ARG A 143 -3.21 -1.38 1.68
N ALA A 144 -2.66 -0.62 0.74
CA ALA A 144 -1.35 0.01 0.89
C ALA A 144 -1.36 1.06 2.01
N LEU A 145 -2.41 1.89 2.09
CA LEU A 145 -2.62 2.87 3.17
C LEU A 145 -2.78 2.19 4.53
N ALA A 146 -3.41 1.02 4.60
CA ALA A 146 -3.59 0.25 5.82
C ALA A 146 -2.25 -0.11 6.49
N THR A 147 -1.17 -0.26 5.72
CA THR A 147 0.17 -0.45 6.32
C THR A 147 0.67 0.80 7.05
N GLY A 148 -0.05 1.93 7.01
CA GLY A 148 0.29 3.21 7.61
C GLY A 148 1.61 3.77 7.08
N PRO A 149 1.81 3.88 5.76
CA PRO A 149 3.08 4.25 5.20
C PRO A 149 3.41 5.73 5.47
N ARG A 150 4.70 6.03 5.58
CA ARG A 150 5.23 7.41 5.56
C ARG A 150 5.46 7.90 4.13
N VAL A 151 5.69 6.96 3.21
CA VAL A 151 5.82 7.21 1.76
C VAL A 151 4.98 6.19 1.01
N LEU A 152 4.10 6.66 0.15
CA LEU A 152 3.28 5.83 -0.73
C LEU A 152 3.76 6.00 -2.18
N LEU A 153 4.16 4.92 -2.81
CA LEU A 153 4.56 4.86 -4.22
C LEU A 153 3.40 4.32 -5.06
N LEU A 154 2.85 5.15 -5.92
CA LEU A 154 1.76 4.78 -6.83
C LEU A 154 2.31 4.60 -8.25
N ASP A 155 2.35 3.37 -8.74
CA ASP A 155 2.85 3.05 -10.09
C ASP A 155 1.66 3.05 -11.06
N GLU A 156 1.57 4.10 -11.90
CA GLU A 156 0.50 4.30 -12.86
C GLU A 156 -0.91 4.10 -12.25
N PRO A 157 -1.31 4.86 -11.22
CA PRO A 157 -2.53 4.59 -10.44
C PRO A 157 -3.81 4.63 -11.28
N ALA A 158 -3.86 5.42 -12.35
CA ALA A 158 -5.01 5.56 -13.23
C ALA A 158 -4.95 4.68 -14.49
N ALA A 159 -3.90 3.85 -14.65
CA ALA A 159 -3.78 3.00 -15.84
C ALA A 159 -4.94 2.01 -15.95
N GLY A 160 -5.61 2.00 -17.11
CA GLY A 160 -6.75 1.11 -17.38
C GLY A 160 -8.09 1.58 -16.77
N MET A 161 -8.14 2.72 -16.14
CA MET A 161 -9.35 3.37 -15.65
C MET A 161 -9.99 4.22 -16.76
N ASN A 162 -11.32 4.35 -16.73
CA ASN A 162 -12.01 5.31 -17.57
C ASN A 162 -11.89 6.74 -17.00
N PRO A 163 -12.20 7.81 -17.76
CA PRO A 163 -12.06 9.19 -17.30
C PRO A 163 -12.80 9.49 -15.98
N ALA A 164 -14.02 8.99 -15.81
CA ALA A 164 -14.81 9.21 -14.61
C ALA A 164 -14.18 8.52 -13.38
N GLU A 165 -13.70 7.27 -13.55
CA GLU A 165 -12.98 6.56 -12.48
C GLU A 165 -11.67 7.25 -12.10
N THR A 166 -11.01 7.92 -13.06
CA THR A 166 -9.78 8.67 -12.82
C THR A 166 -10.07 9.95 -12.02
N GLU A 167 -11.14 10.67 -12.33
CA GLU A 167 -11.58 11.83 -11.55
C GLU A 167 -11.95 11.45 -10.11
N ASP A 168 -12.65 10.33 -9.94
CA ASP A 168 -13.02 9.82 -8.61
C ASP A 168 -11.81 9.37 -7.77
N LEU A 169 -10.67 9.07 -8.40
CA LEU A 169 -9.46 8.64 -7.71
C LEU A 169 -8.59 9.83 -7.24
N MET A 170 -8.69 10.99 -7.92
CA MET A 170 -7.89 12.18 -7.64
C MET A 170 -8.54 13.10 -6.62
#